data_0861b719cf3f988d33c95ab6362868e5
#
_entry.id   0861b719cf3f988d33c95ab6362868e5
#
_cell.length_a   1.000
_cell.length_b   1.000
_cell.length_c   1.000
_cell.angle_alpha   90.00
_cell.angle_beta   90.00
_cell.angle_gamma   90.00
#
_symmetry.space_group_name_H-M   'P 1'
#
loop_
_entity.id
_entity.type
_entity.pdbx_description
1 polymer ?
#
loop_
_entity_poly.entity_id
_entity_poly.type
_entity_poly.pdbx_seq_one_letter_code
_entity_poly.pdbx_strand_id
1 'polypeptide(L)'
;MKIITWNMRRATKKSVAWDYLEQIDPDVAFLQEVNSVPESITTKFSVHSLPAVSKYGNVQKFHTVILSRHPFVSDLDLSSTLTWVNDARDFFKGNIIGKAIEVNNQKLNLVNAYSPAWIVPDTFTTGVDVTGVKLQQNPHVWATEILWKCLLDHPLIDSESWLVGGDLNSSETFDYKRKNRPRGNLEIIERMNALGLYEALRTHHACLVPTHKNNRGGKIIHQLDHFYMSKHLLDVMKDCCTGTHEDVFEGNLSDHLPIICSIDV
;
A
#
# COMPACT_ATOMS: atom_id res chain seq x y z
N MET A 1 18.55 -3.32 -4.27
CA MET A 1 17.45 -2.45 -4.73
C MET A 1 16.81 -1.75 -3.55
N LYS A 2 16.57 -0.45 -3.63
CA LYS A 2 15.91 0.35 -2.59
C LYS A 2 14.48 0.65 -3.00
N ILE A 3 13.53 0.39 -2.10
CA ILE A 3 12.10 0.51 -2.36
C ILE A 3 11.47 1.35 -1.27
N ILE A 4 10.52 2.22 -1.64
CA ILE A 4 9.80 3.07 -0.70
C ILE A 4 8.29 2.94 -0.89
N THR A 5 7.52 3.02 0.21
CA THR A 5 6.10 3.38 0.16
C THR A 5 5.84 4.63 0.99
N TRP A 6 5.06 5.58 0.46
CA TRP A 6 4.82 6.85 1.12
C TRP A 6 3.53 7.55 0.68
N ASN A 7 2.64 7.82 1.63
CA ASN A 7 1.55 8.77 1.41
C ASN A 7 2.12 10.21 1.45
N MET A 8 2.09 10.90 0.31
CA MET A 8 2.72 12.20 0.11
C MET A 8 1.77 13.39 0.38
N ARG A 9 0.64 13.16 1.04
CA ARG A 9 -0.29 14.21 1.49
C ARG A 9 -0.59 15.25 0.41
N ARG A 10 -1.07 14.78 -0.76
CA ARG A 10 -1.44 15.62 -1.92
C ARG A 10 -0.29 16.44 -2.51
N ALA A 11 0.91 15.87 -2.54
CA ALA A 11 2.08 16.49 -3.11
C ALA A 11 1.83 16.97 -4.55
N THR A 12 2.20 18.22 -4.82
CA THR A 12 2.19 18.84 -6.14
C THR A 12 3.60 18.85 -6.74
N LYS A 13 3.75 19.22 -8.02
CA LYS A 13 5.07 19.35 -8.67
C LYS A 13 6.08 20.23 -7.92
N LYS A 14 5.60 21.13 -7.03
CA LYS A 14 6.42 22.09 -6.28
C LYS A 14 6.65 21.68 -4.83
N SER A 15 6.16 20.52 -4.41
CA SER A 15 6.29 20.06 -3.03
C SER A 15 7.73 19.61 -2.74
N VAL A 16 8.29 20.06 -1.62
CA VAL A 16 9.65 19.70 -1.14
C VAL A 16 9.76 18.18 -0.85
N ALA A 17 8.63 17.51 -0.70
CA ALA A 17 8.60 16.04 -0.56
C ALA A 17 9.29 15.32 -1.72
N TRP A 18 9.34 15.91 -2.93
CA TRP A 18 10.08 15.34 -4.06
C TRP A 18 11.59 15.41 -3.88
N ASP A 19 12.11 16.49 -3.30
CA ASP A 19 13.53 16.63 -3.00
C ASP A 19 13.96 15.59 -1.96
N TYR A 20 13.10 15.33 -0.96
CA TYR A 20 13.32 14.28 0.03
C TYR A 20 13.27 12.87 -0.60
N LEU A 21 12.33 12.62 -1.52
CA LEU A 21 12.30 11.36 -2.29
C LEU A 21 13.57 11.17 -3.11
N GLU A 22 14.08 12.24 -3.76
CA GLU A 22 15.34 12.19 -4.52
C GLU A 22 16.55 11.96 -3.62
N GLN A 23 16.57 12.47 -2.37
CA GLN A 23 17.62 12.20 -1.39
C GLN A 23 17.62 10.74 -0.92
N ILE A 24 16.44 10.13 -0.76
CA ILE A 24 16.31 8.70 -0.47
C ILE A 24 16.86 7.88 -1.65
N ASP A 25 16.71 8.37 -2.87
CA ASP A 25 17.17 7.76 -4.12
C ASP A 25 16.67 6.30 -4.30
N PRO A 26 15.34 6.07 -4.37
CA PRO A 26 14.78 4.74 -4.53
C PRO A 26 14.89 4.22 -5.96
N ASP A 27 14.93 2.90 -6.12
CA ASP A 27 14.76 2.22 -7.41
C ASP A 27 13.27 2.07 -7.78
N VAL A 28 12.42 1.86 -6.75
CA VAL A 28 10.96 1.74 -6.88
C VAL A 28 10.29 2.56 -5.79
N ALA A 29 9.22 3.30 -6.14
CA ALA A 29 8.42 4.04 -5.17
C ALA A 29 6.92 3.78 -5.37
N PHE A 30 6.25 3.42 -4.27
CA PHE A 30 4.80 3.34 -4.14
C PHE A 30 4.30 4.60 -3.45
N LEU A 31 3.67 5.51 -4.19
CA LEU A 31 3.27 6.80 -3.66
C LEU A 31 1.74 6.91 -3.64
N GLN A 32 1.20 7.43 -2.55
CA GLN A 32 -0.22 7.69 -2.39
C GLN A 32 -0.45 9.20 -2.20
N GLU A 33 -1.64 9.65 -2.52
CA GLU A 33 -2.05 11.05 -2.46
C GLU A 33 -1.13 12.02 -3.23
N VAL A 34 -0.75 11.67 -4.45
CA VAL A 34 0.06 12.52 -5.33
C VAL A 34 -0.84 13.35 -6.25
N ASN A 35 -0.84 14.67 -6.13
CA ASN A 35 -1.60 15.53 -7.06
C ASN A 35 -0.91 15.63 -8.44
N SER A 36 0.41 15.69 -8.46
CA SER A 36 1.15 15.75 -9.73
C SER A 36 2.62 15.41 -9.54
N VAL A 37 3.18 14.66 -10.49
CA VAL A 37 4.60 14.27 -10.52
C VAL A 37 5.40 15.33 -11.29
N PRO A 38 6.55 15.83 -10.78
CA PRO A 38 7.38 16.78 -11.49
C PRO A 38 8.15 16.13 -12.65
N GLU A 39 8.59 16.93 -13.61
CA GLU A 39 9.33 16.49 -14.76
C GLU A 39 10.71 15.88 -14.38
N SER A 40 11.37 16.42 -13.35
CA SER A 40 12.62 15.87 -12.80
C SER A 40 12.50 14.40 -12.38
N ILE A 41 11.32 13.97 -11.97
CA ILE A 41 11.02 12.58 -11.62
C ILE A 41 10.66 11.76 -12.87
N THR A 42 9.79 12.30 -13.74
CA THR A 42 9.33 11.55 -14.93
C THR A 42 10.44 11.30 -15.95
N THR A 43 11.53 12.06 -15.92
CA THR A 43 12.74 11.82 -16.72
C THR A 43 13.63 10.71 -16.18
N LYS A 44 13.52 10.39 -14.89
CA LYS A 44 14.36 9.39 -14.20
C LYS A 44 13.66 8.04 -14.02
N PHE A 45 12.31 8.06 -14.02
CA PHE A 45 11.48 6.91 -13.67
C PHE A 45 10.45 6.61 -14.75
N SER A 46 10.15 5.33 -14.96
CA SER A 46 8.89 4.89 -15.53
C SER A 46 7.77 5.20 -14.55
N VAL A 47 6.67 5.80 -15.01
CA VAL A 47 5.59 6.27 -14.15
C VAL A 47 4.28 5.59 -14.51
N HIS A 48 3.63 4.94 -13.55
CA HIS A 48 2.25 4.49 -13.65
C HIS A 48 1.41 5.21 -12.60
N SER A 49 0.37 5.91 -13.02
CA SER A 49 -0.40 6.82 -12.17
C SER A 49 -1.88 6.76 -12.53
N LEU A 50 -2.73 6.47 -11.54
CA LEU A 50 -4.18 6.50 -11.70
C LEU A 50 -4.81 7.37 -10.59
N PRO A 51 -5.86 8.15 -10.92
CA PRO A 51 -6.55 8.95 -9.93
C PRO A 51 -7.28 8.04 -8.93
N ALA A 52 -7.12 8.32 -7.65
CA ALA A 52 -7.86 7.61 -6.60
C ALA A 52 -9.37 7.92 -6.65
N VAL A 53 -10.17 7.06 -6.07
CA VAL A 53 -11.63 7.20 -6.02
C VAL A 53 -12.09 7.20 -4.57
N SER A 54 -13.03 8.09 -4.23
CA SER A 54 -13.66 8.13 -2.92
C SER A 54 -14.70 7.03 -2.74
N LYS A 55 -15.15 6.81 -1.51
CA LYS A 55 -16.25 5.88 -1.21
C LYS A 55 -17.57 6.17 -1.96
N TYR A 56 -17.71 7.35 -2.52
CA TYR A 56 -18.90 7.75 -3.31
C TYR A 56 -18.69 7.62 -4.82
N GLY A 57 -17.57 7.04 -5.27
CA GLY A 57 -17.24 6.93 -6.69
C GLY A 57 -16.68 8.22 -7.31
N ASN A 58 -16.46 9.27 -6.51
CA ASN A 58 -15.91 10.51 -7.04
C ASN A 58 -14.41 10.38 -7.27
N VAL A 59 -13.98 10.63 -8.49
CA VAL A 59 -12.56 10.71 -8.84
C VAL A 59 -11.92 11.84 -8.04
N GLN A 60 -10.81 11.52 -7.36
CA GLN A 60 -10.05 12.46 -6.57
C GLN A 60 -9.07 13.26 -7.44
N LYS A 61 -8.59 14.39 -6.91
CA LYS A 61 -7.53 15.18 -7.57
C LYS A 61 -6.15 14.56 -7.39
N PHE A 62 -6.02 13.63 -6.44
CA PHE A 62 -4.77 12.94 -6.17
C PHE A 62 -4.79 11.52 -6.73
N HIS A 63 -3.61 10.99 -6.95
CA HIS A 63 -3.34 9.73 -7.60
C HIS A 63 -2.63 8.76 -6.66
N THR A 64 -2.78 7.47 -6.96
CA THR A 64 -1.86 6.42 -6.55
C THR A 64 -0.85 6.25 -7.67
N VAL A 65 0.46 6.20 -7.34
CA VAL A 65 1.55 6.24 -8.32
C VAL A 65 2.57 5.14 -8.02
N ILE A 66 2.99 4.42 -9.06
CA ILE A 66 4.19 3.57 -9.03
C ILE A 66 5.27 4.25 -9.87
N LEU A 67 6.43 4.49 -9.26
CA LEU A 67 7.65 4.91 -9.95
C LEU A 67 8.63 3.73 -9.99
N SER A 68 9.32 3.54 -11.11
CA SER A 68 10.36 2.53 -11.24
C SER A 68 11.51 3.02 -12.13
N ARG A 69 12.75 2.81 -11.71
CA ARG A 69 13.92 3.02 -12.59
C ARG A 69 14.00 1.96 -13.69
N HIS A 70 13.37 0.81 -13.47
CA HIS A 70 13.23 -0.24 -14.47
C HIS A 70 11.96 -0.03 -15.30
N PRO A 71 11.95 -0.34 -16.59
CA PRO A 71 10.74 -0.26 -17.40
C PRO A 71 9.68 -1.25 -16.91
N PHE A 72 8.41 -0.86 -16.99
CA PHE A 72 7.31 -1.79 -16.76
C PHE A 72 7.21 -2.78 -17.91
N VAL A 73 7.15 -4.08 -17.59
CA VAL A 73 7.08 -5.16 -18.58
C VAL A 73 5.65 -5.64 -18.84
N SER A 74 4.75 -5.49 -17.85
CA SER A 74 3.34 -5.84 -18.00
C SER A 74 2.44 -5.14 -16.98
N ASP A 75 1.15 -5.09 -17.27
CA ASP A 75 0.11 -4.86 -16.29
C ASP A 75 -0.09 -6.12 -15.43
N LEU A 76 -0.53 -5.94 -14.18
CA LEU A 76 -0.96 -7.05 -13.33
C LEU A 76 -2.48 -7.19 -13.42
N ASP A 77 -2.95 -8.40 -13.66
CA ASP A 77 -4.35 -8.74 -13.52
C ASP A 77 -4.65 -9.08 -12.05
N LEU A 78 -5.16 -8.11 -11.32
CA LEU A 78 -5.59 -8.27 -9.92
C LEU A 78 -7.08 -8.64 -9.88
N SER A 79 -7.50 -9.65 -10.66
CA SER A 79 -8.88 -10.14 -10.65
C SER A 79 -9.11 -11.22 -9.58
N SER A 80 -10.37 -11.30 -9.13
CA SER A 80 -10.85 -12.32 -8.20
C SER A 80 -11.75 -13.31 -8.93
N THR A 81 -11.91 -14.50 -8.37
CA THR A 81 -12.93 -15.47 -8.79
C THR A 81 -14.36 -15.03 -8.45
N LEU A 82 -14.52 -14.02 -7.58
CA LEU A 82 -15.80 -13.48 -7.16
C LEU A 82 -16.15 -12.21 -7.95
N THR A 83 -17.25 -12.24 -8.70
CA THR A 83 -17.68 -11.09 -9.53
C THR A 83 -17.83 -9.81 -8.72
N TRP A 84 -18.51 -9.86 -7.56
CA TRP A 84 -18.71 -8.68 -6.73
C TRP A 84 -17.39 -8.05 -6.20
N VAL A 85 -16.35 -8.87 -6.00
CA VAL A 85 -15.01 -8.38 -5.63
C VAL A 85 -14.39 -7.63 -6.80
N ASN A 86 -14.56 -8.15 -8.04
CA ASN A 86 -14.10 -7.46 -9.25
C ASN A 86 -14.82 -6.14 -9.46
N ASP A 87 -16.14 -6.11 -9.26
CA ASP A 87 -16.94 -4.88 -9.37
C ASP A 87 -16.49 -3.82 -8.33
N ALA A 88 -16.24 -4.25 -7.08
CA ALA A 88 -15.69 -3.38 -6.04
C ALA A 88 -14.27 -2.91 -6.34
N ARG A 89 -13.39 -3.79 -6.86
CA ARG A 89 -12.04 -3.43 -7.31
C ARG A 89 -12.08 -2.41 -8.44
N ASP A 90 -12.95 -2.62 -9.43
CA ASP A 90 -13.08 -1.71 -10.58
C ASP A 90 -13.64 -0.35 -10.17
N PHE A 91 -14.51 -0.32 -9.16
CA PHE A 91 -14.92 0.93 -8.52
C PHE A 91 -13.74 1.66 -7.90
N PHE A 92 -12.81 0.94 -7.24
CA PHE A 92 -11.60 1.48 -6.61
C PHE A 92 -10.34 1.34 -7.49
N LYS A 93 -10.45 1.21 -8.81
CA LYS A 93 -9.32 0.88 -9.69
C LYS A 93 -8.12 1.83 -9.62
N GLY A 94 -8.34 3.08 -9.25
CA GLY A 94 -7.24 4.04 -9.04
C GLY A 94 -6.65 4.00 -7.62
N ASN A 95 -7.23 3.20 -6.74
CA ASN A 95 -6.77 3.02 -5.37
C ASN A 95 -5.85 1.79 -5.22
N ILE A 96 -6.03 0.80 -6.08
CA ILE A 96 -5.23 -0.42 -6.14
C ILE A 96 -4.69 -0.54 -7.56
N ILE A 97 -3.40 -0.37 -7.73
CA ILE A 97 -2.74 -0.38 -9.04
C ILE A 97 -1.58 -1.38 -9.03
N GLY A 98 -1.33 -2.01 -10.17
CA GLY A 98 -0.28 -3.03 -10.26
C GLY A 98 0.48 -3.00 -11.58
N LYS A 99 1.78 -3.23 -11.50
CA LYS A 99 2.71 -3.37 -12.63
C LYS A 99 3.76 -4.42 -12.33
N ALA A 100 4.30 -5.04 -13.37
CA ALA A 100 5.50 -5.87 -13.23
C ALA A 100 6.71 -5.16 -13.82
N ILE A 101 7.87 -5.40 -13.20
CA ILE A 101 9.20 -5.05 -13.71
C ILE A 101 10.07 -6.30 -13.77
N GLU A 102 11.20 -6.21 -14.47
CA GLU A 102 12.23 -7.24 -14.47
C GLU A 102 13.55 -6.65 -13.99
N VAL A 103 14.16 -7.32 -13.00
CA VAL A 103 15.45 -6.94 -12.42
C VAL A 103 16.33 -8.18 -12.38
N ASN A 104 17.50 -8.15 -13.00
CA ASN A 104 18.43 -9.30 -13.04
C ASN A 104 17.78 -10.62 -13.50
N ASN A 105 16.89 -10.58 -14.51
CA ASN A 105 16.08 -11.70 -15.01
C ASN A 105 15.06 -12.25 -13.99
N GLN A 106 14.78 -11.51 -12.93
CA GLN A 106 13.72 -11.83 -11.98
C GLN A 106 12.53 -10.89 -12.18
N LYS A 107 11.35 -11.45 -12.43
CA LYS A 107 10.10 -10.68 -12.49
C LYS A 107 9.66 -10.31 -11.07
N LEU A 108 9.36 -9.03 -10.86
CA LEU A 108 8.82 -8.50 -9.64
C LEU A 108 7.44 -7.88 -9.90
N ASN A 109 6.44 -8.37 -9.19
CA ASN A 109 5.08 -7.85 -9.23
C ASN A 109 4.94 -6.73 -8.18
N LEU A 110 4.62 -5.54 -8.64
CA LEU A 110 4.51 -4.33 -7.85
C LEU A 110 3.04 -3.97 -7.67
N VAL A 111 2.54 -3.92 -6.45
CA VAL A 111 1.17 -3.49 -6.13
C VAL A 111 1.23 -2.33 -5.16
N ASN A 112 0.66 -1.20 -5.57
CA ASN A 112 0.51 -0.02 -4.72
C ASN A 112 -0.97 0.17 -4.37
N ALA A 113 -1.28 0.31 -3.08
CA ALA A 113 -2.63 0.46 -2.58
C ALA A 113 -2.80 1.73 -1.73
N TYR A 114 -3.82 2.51 -2.06
CA TYR A 114 -4.40 3.53 -1.20
C TYR A 114 -5.78 3.05 -0.75
N SER A 115 -5.85 2.41 0.40
CA SER A 115 -7.13 1.96 0.94
C SER A 115 -7.84 3.14 1.62
N PRO A 116 -8.97 3.62 1.09
CA PRO A 116 -9.71 4.65 1.80
C PRO A 116 -10.17 4.12 3.16
N ALA A 117 -10.17 4.96 4.19
CA ALA A 117 -10.62 4.61 5.54
C ALA A 117 -12.16 4.42 5.62
N TRP A 118 -12.76 3.79 4.62
CA TRP A 118 -14.20 3.62 4.46
C TRP A 118 -14.56 2.21 4.05
N ILE A 119 -15.75 1.79 4.42
CA ILE A 119 -16.32 0.52 3.98
C ILE A 119 -16.59 0.53 2.47
N VAL A 120 -16.50 -0.63 1.85
CA VAL A 120 -16.99 -0.88 0.48
C VAL A 120 -18.48 -0.54 0.42
N PRO A 121 -18.96 0.19 -0.60
CA PRO A 121 -20.37 0.53 -0.71
C PRO A 121 -21.28 -0.70 -0.71
N ASP A 122 -22.41 -0.60 -0.01
CA ASP A 122 -23.38 -1.69 0.14
C ASP A 122 -23.93 -2.19 -1.20
N THR A 123 -23.85 -1.38 -2.26
CA THR A 123 -24.24 -1.78 -3.62
C THR A 123 -23.46 -2.98 -4.14
N PHE A 124 -22.25 -3.23 -3.63
CA PHE A 124 -21.43 -4.38 -4.01
C PHE A 124 -21.60 -5.58 -3.07
N THR A 125 -22.10 -5.36 -1.85
CA THR A 125 -22.14 -6.40 -0.81
C THR A 125 -23.58 -6.85 -0.49
N THR A 126 -24.60 -6.12 -0.93
CA THR A 126 -26.01 -6.49 -0.70
C THR A 126 -26.40 -7.69 -1.57
N GLY A 127 -26.92 -8.73 -0.93
CA GLY A 127 -27.42 -9.92 -1.63
C GLY A 127 -26.35 -10.90 -2.11
N VAL A 128 -25.07 -10.66 -1.76
CA VAL A 128 -23.97 -11.58 -2.07
C VAL A 128 -23.39 -12.19 -0.79
N ASP A 129 -22.79 -13.36 -0.91
CA ASP A 129 -22.04 -13.96 0.20
C ASP A 129 -20.67 -13.29 0.33
N VAL A 130 -20.49 -12.55 1.41
CA VAL A 130 -19.22 -11.90 1.77
C VAL A 130 -18.38 -12.74 2.73
N THR A 131 -18.86 -13.94 3.13
CA THR A 131 -18.14 -14.88 3.99
C THR A 131 -16.83 -15.29 3.30
N GLY A 132 -15.74 -15.33 4.04
CA GLY A 132 -14.44 -15.62 3.45
C GLY A 132 -13.69 -14.42 2.84
N VAL A 133 -14.38 -13.29 2.59
CA VAL A 133 -13.73 -12.02 2.24
C VAL A 133 -13.73 -11.08 3.45
N LYS A 134 -14.90 -10.84 4.02
CA LYS A 134 -15.06 -10.01 5.22
C LYS A 134 -14.24 -10.56 6.40
N LEU A 135 -13.60 -9.67 7.18
CA LEU A 135 -12.95 -10.05 8.42
C LEU A 135 -13.97 -10.56 9.45
N GLN A 136 -13.57 -11.54 10.29
CA GLN A 136 -14.49 -12.21 11.20
C GLN A 136 -15.16 -11.25 12.18
N GLN A 137 -14.41 -10.27 12.68
CA GLN A 137 -14.87 -9.32 13.70
C GLN A 137 -15.35 -7.99 13.14
N ASN A 138 -15.32 -7.80 11.81
CA ASN A 138 -15.80 -6.60 11.16
C ASN A 138 -17.17 -6.86 10.51
N PRO A 139 -18.20 -6.03 10.76
CA PRO A 139 -19.51 -6.19 10.11
C PRO A 139 -19.49 -5.82 8.61
N HIS A 140 -18.47 -5.10 8.16
CA HIS A 140 -18.35 -4.57 6.81
C HIS A 140 -17.09 -5.08 6.10
N VAL A 141 -17.08 -5.00 4.77
CA VAL A 141 -15.92 -5.22 3.92
C VAL A 141 -15.24 -3.88 3.66
N TRP A 142 -13.90 -3.85 3.63
CA TRP A 142 -13.09 -2.67 3.33
C TRP A 142 -12.28 -2.90 2.05
N ALA A 143 -11.71 -1.83 1.48
CA ALA A 143 -10.90 -1.96 0.27
C ALA A 143 -9.66 -2.85 0.48
N THR A 144 -9.16 -2.95 1.70
CA THR A 144 -8.03 -3.82 2.06
C THR A 144 -8.37 -5.30 1.89
N GLU A 145 -9.62 -5.73 2.21
CA GLU A 145 -10.06 -7.11 1.98
C GLU A 145 -10.29 -7.40 0.50
N ILE A 146 -10.71 -6.39 -0.29
CA ILE A 146 -10.77 -6.51 -1.76
C ILE A 146 -9.37 -6.77 -2.32
N LEU A 147 -8.36 -5.97 -1.91
CA LEU A 147 -6.97 -6.19 -2.28
C LEU A 147 -6.51 -7.60 -1.91
N TRP A 148 -6.70 -8.00 -0.64
CA TRP A 148 -6.31 -9.33 -0.17
C TRP A 148 -6.97 -10.44 -0.99
N LYS A 149 -8.27 -10.32 -1.31
CA LYS A 149 -8.97 -11.36 -2.08
C LYS A 149 -8.48 -11.44 -3.51
N CYS A 150 -8.16 -10.31 -4.16
CA CYS A 150 -7.54 -10.30 -5.48
C CYS A 150 -6.16 -10.98 -5.46
N LEU A 151 -5.35 -10.74 -4.42
CA LEU A 151 -4.06 -11.42 -4.25
C LEU A 151 -4.23 -12.92 -3.99
N LEU A 152 -5.17 -13.31 -3.11
CA LEU A 152 -5.47 -14.71 -2.82
C LEU A 152 -5.86 -15.50 -4.08
N ASP A 153 -6.62 -14.89 -4.96
CA ASP A 153 -7.11 -15.53 -6.19
C ASP A 153 -6.11 -15.47 -7.34
N HIS A 154 -5.01 -14.73 -7.19
CA HIS A 154 -4.01 -14.60 -8.25
C HIS A 154 -3.24 -15.91 -8.40
N PRO A 155 -3.22 -16.52 -9.62
CA PRO A 155 -2.68 -17.87 -9.83
C PRO A 155 -1.19 -18.01 -9.55
N LEU A 156 -0.45 -16.89 -9.52
CA LEU A 156 1.00 -16.87 -9.36
C LEU A 156 1.43 -16.28 -8.00
N ILE A 157 0.52 -16.18 -7.03
CA ILE A 157 0.83 -15.56 -5.73
C ILE A 157 1.94 -16.30 -4.98
N ASP A 158 1.95 -17.63 -5.07
CA ASP A 158 2.90 -18.48 -4.37
C ASP A 158 4.22 -18.71 -5.14
N SER A 159 4.27 -18.37 -6.43
CA SER A 159 5.38 -18.75 -7.32
C SER A 159 6.20 -17.57 -7.84
N GLU A 160 5.65 -16.37 -7.84
CA GLU A 160 6.32 -15.16 -8.29
C GLU A 160 6.72 -14.25 -7.11
N SER A 161 7.55 -13.26 -7.42
CA SER A 161 8.02 -12.27 -6.44
C SER A 161 7.04 -11.11 -6.36
N TRP A 162 6.58 -10.81 -5.16
CA TRP A 162 5.59 -9.76 -4.90
C TRP A 162 6.09 -8.72 -3.93
N LEU A 163 5.83 -7.46 -4.27
CA LEU A 163 6.01 -6.27 -3.45
C LEU A 163 4.67 -5.54 -3.40
N VAL A 164 4.04 -5.52 -2.24
CA VAL A 164 2.73 -4.90 -2.02
C VAL A 164 2.87 -3.82 -0.95
N GLY A 165 2.72 -2.58 -1.34
CA GLY A 165 2.90 -1.44 -0.41
C GLY A 165 1.74 -0.45 -0.49
N GLY A 166 1.63 0.40 0.53
CA GLY A 166 0.69 1.50 0.52
C GLY A 166 0.15 1.92 1.86
N ASP A 167 -0.67 2.96 1.83
CA ASP A 167 -1.50 3.38 2.94
C ASP A 167 -2.78 2.52 2.98
N LEU A 168 -2.78 1.54 3.85
CA LEU A 168 -3.92 0.63 4.01
C LEU A 168 -4.97 1.17 4.98
N ASN A 169 -4.71 2.29 5.65
CA ASN A 169 -5.59 2.87 6.68
C ASN A 169 -6.04 1.85 7.73
N SER A 170 -5.24 0.80 7.94
CA SER A 170 -5.48 -0.31 8.86
C SER A 170 -4.31 -0.42 9.84
N SER A 171 -4.61 -0.60 11.13
CA SER A 171 -3.60 -0.77 12.17
C SER A 171 -4.16 -1.62 13.31
N GLU A 172 -3.39 -2.59 13.79
CA GLU A 172 -3.80 -3.40 14.95
C GLU A 172 -4.08 -2.54 16.21
N THR A 173 -3.48 -1.34 16.29
CA THR A 173 -3.72 -0.40 17.39
C THR A 173 -5.18 0.08 17.46
N PHE A 174 -5.94 -0.01 16.36
CA PHE A 174 -7.39 0.23 16.41
C PHE A 174 -8.14 -0.87 17.14
N ASP A 175 -7.64 -2.10 17.14
CA ASP A 175 -8.21 -3.23 17.86
C ASP A 175 -7.95 -3.10 19.37
N TYR A 176 -6.80 -2.58 19.79
CA TYR A 176 -6.46 -2.36 21.20
C TYR A 176 -7.40 -1.40 21.91
N LYS A 177 -7.87 -0.35 21.22
CA LYS A 177 -8.83 0.62 21.76
C LYS A 177 -10.23 0.04 21.97
N ARG A 178 -10.52 -1.09 21.32
CA ARG A 178 -11.83 -1.75 21.31
C ARG A 178 -11.69 -3.22 21.69
N LYS A 179 -11.04 -3.51 22.81
CA LYS A 179 -10.77 -4.87 23.30
C LYS A 179 -11.99 -5.81 23.25
N ASN A 180 -13.18 -5.28 23.49
CA ASN A 180 -14.43 -6.06 23.45
C ASN A 180 -15.08 -6.15 22.05
N ARG A 181 -14.59 -5.39 21.08
CA ARG A 181 -15.07 -5.35 19.69
C ARG A 181 -13.93 -4.94 18.76
N PRO A 182 -12.90 -5.78 18.62
CA PRO A 182 -11.81 -5.50 17.66
C PRO A 182 -12.38 -5.41 16.24
N ARG A 183 -11.71 -4.68 15.38
CA ARG A 183 -12.12 -4.51 13.97
C ARG A 183 -11.51 -5.53 13.03
N GLY A 184 -10.63 -6.41 13.54
CA GLY A 184 -9.91 -7.39 12.74
C GLY A 184 -8.74 -6.81 11.95
N ASN A 185 -8.16 -5.67 12.39
CA ASN A 185 -6.99 -5.11 11.71
C ASN A 185 -5.76 -6.02 11.83
N LEU A 186 -5.61 -6.77 12.92
CA LEU A 186 -4.58 -7.79 13.03
C LEU A 186 -4.86 -8.95 12.07
N GLU A 187 -6.13 -9.34 11.91
CA GLU A 187 -6.54 -10.44 11.03
C GLU A 187 -6.11 -10.20 9.57
N ILE A 188 -6.14 -8.94 9.06
CA ILE A 188 -5.68 -8.69 7.69
C ILE A 188 -4.18 -8.93 7.53
N ILE A 189 -3.37 -8.61 8.56
CA ILE A 189 -1.92 -8.92 8.57
C ILE A 189 -1.70 -10.44 8.55
N GLU A 190 -2.45 -11.17 9.37
CA GLU A 190 -2.40 -12.64 9.41
C GLU A 190 -2.81 -13.26 8.08
N ARG A 191 -3.85 -12.72 7.43
CA ARG A 191 -4.30 -13.16 6.10
C ARG A 191 -3.25 -12.90 5.01
N MET A 192 -2.55 -11.75 5.04
CA MET A 192 -1.44 -11.46 4.13
C MET A 192 -0.27 -12.42 4.37
N ASN A 193 0.07 -12.70 5.64
CA ASN A 193 1.10 -13.68 5.98
C ASN A 193 0.74 -15.09 5.50
N ALA A 194 -0.52 -15.48 5.56
CA ALA A 194 -1.00 -16.77 5.04
C ALA A 194 -0.88 -16.89 3.50
N LEU A 195 -0.78 -15.77 2.78
CA LEU A 195 -0.44 -15.73 1.35
C LEU A 195 1.07 -15.78 1.07
N GLY A 196 1.92 -15.94 2.09
CA GLY A 196 3.36 -15.83 1.93
C GLY A 196 3.87 -14.39 1.73
N LEU A 197 3.03 -13.38 2.04
CA LEU A 197 3.36 -11.97 1.99
C LEU A 197 3.56 -11.43 3.40
N TYR A 198 4.80 -11.15 3.76
CA TYR A 198 5.18 -10.75 5.12
C TYR A 198 5.39 -9.25 5.20
N GLU A 199 4.88 -8.64 6.28
CA GLU A 199 5.05 -7.20 6.55
C GLU A 199 6.50 -6.92 6.94
N ALA A 200 7.21 -6.17 6.07
CA ALA A 200 8.66 -5.99 6.14
C ALA A 200 9.10 -5.21 7.37
N LEU A 201 8.45 -4.05 7.63
CA LEU A 201 8.84 -3.17 8.74
C LEU A 201 8.66 -3.86 10.09
N ARG A 202 7.52 -4.53 10.28
CA ARG A 202 7.24 -5.30 11.49
C ARG A 202 8.19 -6.49 11.65
N THR A 203 8.52 -7.18 10.56
CA THR A 203 9.44 -8.32 10.61
C THR A 203 10.84 -7.87 10.98
N HIS A 204 11.30 -6.73 10.43
CA HIS A 204 12.62 -6.19 10.71
C HIS A 204 12.76 -5.72 12.18
N HIS A 205 11.76 -5.02 12.70
CA HIS A 205 11.79 -4.45 14.05
C HIS A 205 11.21 -5.37 15.14
N ALA A 206 10.61 -6.52 14.78
CA ALA A 206 9.89 -7.42 15.67
C ALA A 206 8.73 -6.76 16.46
N CYS A 207 8.26 -5.61 16.03
CA CYS A 207 7.18 -4.85 16.65
C CYS A 207 6.50 -3.92 15.63
N LEU A 208 5.34 -3.38 16.02
CA LEU A 208 4.67 -2.31 15.28
C LEU A 208 5.51 -1.03 15.32
N VAL A 209 5.73 -0.41 14.16
CA VAL A 209 6.39 0.89 14.03
C VAL A 209 5.37 1.90 13.50
N PRO A 210 4.98 2.92 14.30
CA PRO A 210 4.01 3.91 13.86
C PRO A 210 4.51 4.73 12.67
N THR A 211 3.63 4.93 11.68
CA THR A 211 3.95 5.69 10.46
C THR A 211 3.12 6.96 10.29
N HIS A 212 2.05 7.14 11.07
CA HIS A 212 1.12 8.26 10.88
C HIS A 212 1.01 9.17 12.10
N LYS A 213 1.11 10.48 11.85
CA LYS A 213 0.89 11.55 12.84
C LYS A 213 -0.55 12.05 12.76
N ASN A 214 -1.34 11.76 13.80
CA ASN A 214 -2.73 12.18 13.84
C ASN A 214 -2.85 13.71 13.90
N ASN A 215 -3.59 14.29 12.96
CA ASN A 215 -3.87 15.73 12.89
C ASN A 215 -4.62 16.29 14.12
N ARG A 216 -5.35 15.44 14.88
CA ARG A 216 -6.04 15.80 16.13
C ARG A 216 -5.19 15.44 17.34
N GLY A 217 -4.17 16.26 17.64
CA GLY A 217 -3.36 16.10 18.86
C GLY A 217 -1.96 15.52 18.64
N GLY A 218 -1.50 15.38 17.40
CA GLY A 218 -0.11 15.07 17.07
C GLY A 218 0.40 13.69 17.52
N LYS A 219 -0.48 12.77 17.94
CA LYS A 219 -0.09 11.44 18.41
C LYS A 219 0.36 10.57 17.24
N ILE A 220 1.50 9.93 17.40
CA ILE A 220 2.10 8.97 16.46
C ILE A 220 2.00 7.60 17.12
N ILE A 221 0.96 6.84 16.78
CA ILE A 221 0.65 5.55 17.44
C ILE A 221 0.15 4.48 16.45
N HIS A 222 -0.17 4.86 15.20
CA HIS A 222 -0.71 3.96 14.22
C HIS A 222 0.30 3.69 13.12
N GLN A 223 0.52 2.43 12.79
CA GLN A 223 1.13 2.04 11.54
C GLN A 223 -0.02 1.90 10.52
N LEU A 224 -0.20 2.89 9.65
CA LEU A 224 -1.24 2.89 8.60
C LEU A 224 -0.67 2.45 7.26
N ASP A 225 0.62 2.72 7.07
CA ASP A 225 1.38 2.36 5.90
C ASP A 225 2.01 0.98 6.12
N HIS A 226 1.94 0.14 5.11
CA HIS A 226 2.45 -1.23 5.17
C HIS A 226 3.27 -1.53 3.92
N PHE A 227 4.24 -2.44 4.08
CA PHE A 227 5.03 -2.95 2.98
C PHE A 227 5.21 -4.45 3.13
N TYR A 228 4.48 -5.20 2.30
CA TYR A 228 4.53 -6.66 2.27
C TYR A 228 5.42 -7.15 1.14
N MET A 229 6.14 -8.23 1.37
CA MET A 229 6.94 -8.89 0.34
C MET A 229 6.89 -10.41 0.45
N SER A 230 7.10 -11.08 -0.67
CA SER A 230 7.25 -12.53 -0.71
C SER A 230 8.40 -12.99 0.18
N LYS A 231 8.28 -14.19 0.76
CA LYS A 231 9.23 -14.72 1.74
C LYS A 231 10.68 -14.65 1.26
N HIS A 232 10.96 -15.09 0.03
CA HIS A 232 12.32 -15.08 -0.51
C HIS A 232 12.90 -13.67 -0.70
N LEU A 233 12.08 -12.64 -0.95
CA LEU A 233 12.53 -11.24 -0.96
C LEU A 233 12.81 -10.74 0.46
N LEU A 234 11.99 -11.16 1.43
CA LEU A 234 12.21 -10.87 2.84
C LEU A 234 13.53 -11.47 3.34
N ASP A 235 13.88 -12.68 2.89
CA ASP A 235 15.11 -13.38 3.30
C ASP A 235 16.39 -12.68 2.79
N VAL A 236 16.29 -11.89 1.72
CA VAL A 236 17.38 -11.08 1.18
C VAL A 236 17.25 -9.58 1.52
N MET A 237 16.29 -9.24 2.38
CA MET A 237 16.16 -7.88 2.89
C MET A 237 17.34 -7.53 3.82
N LYS A 238 17.97 -6.39 3.55
CA LYS A 238 19.12 -5.90 4.33
C LYS A 238 18.69 -4.94 5.42
N ASP A 239 17.69 -4.12 5.13
CA ASP A 239 17.21 -3.09 6.03
C ASP A 239 15.76 -2.72 5.71
N CYS A 240 15.02 -2.31 6.74
CA CYS A 240 13.69 -1.74 6.61
C CYS A 240 13.46 -0.73 7.74
N CYS A 241 13.30 0.53 7.39
CA CYS A 241 13.14 1.62 8.36
C CYS A 241 12.06 2.61 7.90
N THR A 242 11.75 3.58 8.75
CA THR A 242 10.93 4.74 8.37
C THR A 242 11.81 5.98 8.14
N GLY A 243 11.29 6.96 7.42
CA GLY A 243 11.84 8.31 7.47
C GLY A 243 11.80 8.87 8.89
N THR A 244 12.59 9.92 9.16
CA THR A 244 12.66 10.51 10.49
C THR A 244 11.48 11.44 10.78
N HIS A 245 11.14 11.61 12.06
CA HIS A 245 10.13 12.58 12.49
C HIS A 245 10.55 14.02 12.15
N GLU A 246 11.85 14.30 12.32
CA GLU A 246 12.44 15.62 12.05
C GLU A 246 12.27 16.00 10.57
N ASP A 247 12.69 15.13 9.65
CA ASP A 247 12.62 15.44 8.22
C ASP A 247 11.18 15.52 7.72
N VAL A 248 10.32 14.58 8.13
CA VAL A 248 9.01 14.43 7.52
C VAL A 248 7.94 15.22 8.25
N PHE A 249 7.80 15.08 9.58
CA PHE A 249 6.73 15.73 10.32
C PHE A 249 7.06 17.18 10.69
N GLU A 250 8.30 17.46 11.11
CA GLU A 250 8.74 18.83 11.44
C GLU A 250 9.03 19.59 10.15
N GLY A 251 9.58 18.93 9.13
CA GLY A 251 9.71 19.45 7.77
C GLY A 251 8.37 19.69 7.05
N ASN A 252 7.25 19.25 7.65
CA ASN A 252 5.90 19.36 7.08
C ASN A 252 5.77 18.78 5.66
N LEU A 253 6.50 17.70 5.37
CA LEU A 253 6.48 17.03 4.07
C LEU A 253 5.22 16.17 3.92
N SER A 254 4.85 15.43 4.97
CA SER A 254 3.63 14.63 5.06
C SER A 254 3.23 14.42 6.53
N ASP A 255 2.02 13.94 6.78
CA ASP A 255 1.57 13.37 8.05
C ASP A 255 1.80 11.85 8.12
N HIS A 256 2.41 11.26 7.08
CA HIS A 256 2.87 9.88 7.03
C HIS A 256 4.39 9.81 6.86
N LEU A 257 5.04 8.91 7.60
CA LEU A 257 6.44 8.55 7.36
C LEU A 257 6.54 7.58 6.20
N PRO A 258 7.52 7.75 5.28
CA PRO A 258 7.83 6.70 4.31
C PRO A 258 8.35 5.46 5.01
N ILE A 259 8.03 4.27 4.47
CA ILE A 259 8.74 3.03 4.77
C ILE A 259 9.77 2.82 3.67
N ILE A 260 11.00 2.56 4.04
CA ILE A 260 12.16 2.42 3.15
C ILE A 260 12.76 1.05 3.37
N CYS A 261 12.76 0.21 2.34
CA CYS A 261 13.35 -1.12 2.38
C CYS A 261 14.51 -1.25 1.40
N SER A 262 15.53 -2.00 1.78
CA SER A 262 16.66 -2.38 0.92
C SER A 262 16.73 -3.88 0.79
N ILE A 263 16.71 -4.41 -0.44
CA ILE A 263 16.77 -5.85 -0.75
C ILE A 263 17.88 -6.13 -1.77
N ASP A 264 18.47 -7.31 -1.71
CA ASP A 264 19.43 -7.82 -2.71
C ASP A 264 18.67 -8.65 -3.76
N VAL A 265 18.44 -8.09 -4.95
CA VAL A 265 17.84 -8.76 -6.11
C VAL A 265 18.66 -8.52 -7.37
#